data_ca74970fc5135313b269ed8afbf2ef31
#
_entry.id   ca74970fc5135313b269ed8afbf2ef31
#
_cell.length_a   1.000
_cell.length_b   1.000
_cell.length_c   1.000
_cell.angle_alpha   90.00
_cell.angle_beta   90.00
_cell.angle_gamma   90.00
#
_symmetry.space_group_name_H-M   'P 1'
#
loop_
_entity.id
_entity.type
_entity.pdbx_description
1 polymer ?
#
loop_
_entity_poly.entity_id
_entity_poly.type
_entity_poly.pdbx_seq_one_letter_code
_entity_poly.pdbx_strand_id
1 'polypeptide(L)'
;VEYEVLPHIHTIEEAAAPDAPRVFDEEENNICAYKHISRGNATEAIEGSKYVISQHFETPWTEHAFLEPECAVSFYDEDGDIFIYSTDQSAHQTLHECSLLLGTDKVKVQNALVGGGFGGKEDMTVQHLAALLTYVTKKPVKMKLSRAESLLVHPKRHPFYMDMTMGCDENGNIMGVKAKVKADTGAFASLGGPVLERACTHAAGPYHYQNFEIEGTAYYTNNPPAGAFRGFGVTQTCFATETLLNMMADKVGITPWEIRYRNAIRPGEVLPNGQTVDDSTGLVETLEAVKEKYDAALEAGKAVGLGCAMKNAGVGVGIPDTGRVKLIFEEDRKLHIYSGASCIGQGLGTVLTQMIVTNTDIKREDIV
;
A
#
# COMPACT_ATOMS: atom_id res chain seq x y z
N VAL A 1 15.04 34.41 -0.72
CA VAL A 1 13.83 34.12 -1.53
C VAL A 1 12.67 34.77 -0.83
N GLU A 2 11.87 35.52 -1.56
CA GLU A 2 10.61 36.10 -1.09
C GLU A 2 9.48 35.19 -1.60
N TYR A 3 8.48 34.92 -0.76
CA TYR A 3 7.33 34.07 -1.08
C TYR A 3 6.04 34.87 -0.99
N GLU A 4 5.18 34.69 -1.97
CA GLU A 4 3.76 35.08 -1.93
C GLU A 4 2.94 33.86 -1.56
N VAL A 5 2.14 33.93 -0.50
CA VAL A 5 1.29 32.82 -0.06
C VAL A 5 -0.01 32.90 -0.88
N LEU A 6 -0.23 31.87 -1.70
CA LEU A 6 -1.47 31.71 -2.47
C LEU A 6 -2.59 31.09 -1.62
N PRO A 7 -3.85 31.18 -2.05
CA PRO A 7 -4.94 30.42 -1.44
C PRO A 7 -4.58 28.92 -1.39
N HIS A 8 -4.79 28.28 -0.25
CA HIS A 8 -4.41 26.89 -0.02
C HIS A 8 -5.43 26.18 0.87
N ILE A 9 -5.41 24.86 0.84
CA ILE A 9 -6.28 23.96 1.59
C ILE A 9 -5.44 22.89 2.30
N HIS A 10 -5.80 22.59 3.54
CA HIS A 10 -5.08 21.62 4.37
C HIS A 10 -5.97 20.52 4.91
N THR A 11 -7.28 20.65 4.81
CA THR A 11 -8.23 19.64 5.30
C THR A 11 -9.08 19.09 4.16
N ILE A 12 -9.60 17.88 4.35
CA ILE A 12 -10.52 17.25 3.41
C ILE A 12 -11.83 18.04 3.34
N GLU A 13 -12.27 18.62 4.44
CA GLU A 13 -13.49 19.45 4.52
C GLU A 13 -13.35 20.70 3.65
N GLU A 14 -12.21 21.38 3.73
CA GLU A 14 -11.88 22.51 2.86
C GLU A 14 -11.81 22.07 1.40
N ALA A 15 -11.15 20.94 1.10
CA ALA A 15 -11.01 20.41 -0.26
C ALA A 15 -12.36 20.04 -0.91
N ALA A 16 -13.32 19.59 -0.09
CA ALA A 16 -14.64 19.16 -0.53
C ALA A 16 -15.65 20.33 -0.66
N ALA A 17 -15.31 21.54 -0.21
CA ALA A 17 -16.21 22.69 -0.29
C ALA A 17 -16.44 23.09 -1.76
N PRO A 18 -17.67 23.50 -2.14
CA PRO A 18 -17.98 23.85 -3.54
C PRO A 18 -17.17 25.03 -4.10
N ASP A 19 -16.68 25.91 -3.23
CA ASP A 19 -15.91 27.12 -3.53
C ASP A 19 -14.42 26.98 -3.14
N ALA A 20 -13.95 25.75 -2.89
CA ALA A 20 -12.56 25.49 -2.54
C ALA A 20 -11.59 25.96 -3.64
N PRO A 21 -10.44 26.55 -3.27
CA PRO A 21 -9.36 26.75 -4.23
C PRO A 21 -8.96 25.41 -4.83
N ARG A 22 -8.71 25.36 -6.12
CA ARG A 22 -8.25 24.13 -6.80
C ARG A 22 -6.74 23.96 -6.60
N VAL A 23 -6.31 22.74 -6.30
CA VAL A 23 -4.88 22.39 -6.24
C VAL A 23 -4.30 22.33 -7.65
N PHE A 24 -5.10 21.88 -8.63
CA PHE A 24 -4.76 21.85 -10.05
C PHE A 24 -5.80 22.60 -10.86
N ASP A 25 -5.37 23.56 -11.67
CA ASP A 25 -6.26 24.41 -12.48
C ASP A 25 -7.01 23.62 -13.55
N GLU A 26 -6.42 22.51 -14.03
CA GLU A 26 -6.98 21.64 -15.06
C GLU A 26 -8.13 20.74 -14.55
N GLU A 27 -8.23 20.54 -13.23
CA GLU A 27 -9.24 19.69 -12.64
C GLU A 27 -10.51 20.48 -12.31
N GLU A 28 -11.67 19.84 -12.40
CA GLU A 28 -12.95 20.48 -12.06
C GLU A 28 -13.13 20.72 -10.55
N ASN A 29 -12.49 19.89 -9.73
CA ASN A 29 -12.54 19.92 -8.27
C ASN A 29 -11.30 19.25 -7.67
N ASN A 30 -11.21 19.17 -6.35
CA ASN A 30 -10.08 18.56 -5.65
C ASN A 30 -10.21 17.04 -5.42
N ILE A 31 -11.01 16.33 -6.22
CA ILE A 31 -11.14 14.88 -6.13
C ILE A 31 -10.07 14.21 -6.99
N CYS A 32 -9.09 13.55 -6.36
CA CYS A 32 -8.08 12.75 -7.03
C CYS A 32 -8.64 11.41 -7.54
N ALA A 33 -9.50 10.77 -6.75
CA ALA A 33 -10.11 9.50 -7.10
C ALA A 33 -11.40 9.26 -6.33
N TYR A 34 -12.31 8.52 -6.96
CA TYR A 34 -13.57 8.07 -6.36
C TYR A 34 -13.77 6.59 -6.62
N LYS A 35 -14.22 5.85 -5.60
CA LYS A 35 -14.59 4.43 -5.70
C LYS A 35 -15.89 4.17 -4.96
N HIS A 36 -16.78 3.42 -5.62
CA HIS A 36 -17.98 2.89 -5.01
C HIS A 36 -18.06 1.38 -5.27
N ILE A 37 -18.20 0.60 -4.22
CA ILE A 37 -18.36 -0.85 -4.29
C ILE A 37 -19.61 -1.19 -3.50
N SER A 38 -20.55 -1.91 -4.11
CA SER A 38 -21.76 -2.36 -3.45
C SER A 38 -22.09 -3.80 -3.85
N ARG A 39 -22.65 -4.53 -2.90
CA ARG A 39 -23.19 -5.88 -3.09
C ARG A 39 -24.34 -6.11 -2.11
N GLY A 40 -25.41 -6.75 -2.60
CA GLY A 40 -26.63 -6.93 -1.81
C GLY A 40 -27.32 -5.60 -1.47
N ASN A 41 -27.97 -5.56 -0.30
CA ASN A 41 -28.60 -4.36 0.23
C ASN A 41 -28.11 -4.12 1.66
N ALA A 42 -27.00 -3.41 1.79
CA ALA A 42 -26.37 -3.15 3.10
C ALA A 42 -27.27 -2.33 4.04
N THR A 43 -28.05 -1.39 3.49
CA THR A 43 -28.97 -0.56 4.29
C THR A 43 -30.06 -1.42 4.93
N GLU A 44 -30.78 -2.21 4.13
CA GLU A 44 -31.85 -3.09 4.63
C GLU A 44 -31.30 -4.15 5.61
N ALA A 45 -30.14 -4.72 5.31
CA ALA A 45 -29.50 -5.70 6.18
C ALA A 45 -29.12 -5.11 7.54
N ILE A 46 -28.63 -3.88 7.59
CA ILE A 46 -28.29 -3.16 8.84
C ILE A 46 -29.55 -2.79 9.60
N GLU A 47 -30.60 -2.27 8.93
CA GLU A 47 -31.89 -1.94 9.57
C GLU A 47 -32.58 -3.16 10.16
N GLY A 48 -32.46 -4.33 9.53
CA GLY A 48 -32.97 -5.62 10.03
C GLY A 48 -32.09 -6.29 11.09
N SER A 49 -30.92 -5.73 11.41
CA SER A 49 -29.98 -6.33 12.37
C SER A 49 -30.42 -6.16 13.81
N LYS A 50 -30.10 -7.14 14.66
CA LYS A 50 -30.34 -7.07 16.10
C LYS A 50 -29.43 -6.07 16.80
N TYR A 51 -28.18 -6.03 16.39
CA TYR A 51 -27.15 -5.13 16.91
C TYR A 51 -26.57 -4.30 15.78
N VAL A 52 -26.47 -3.00 16.01
CA VAL A 52 -25.89 -2.05 15.04
C VAL A 52 -24.89 -1.17 15.77
N ILE A 53 -23.72 -0.97 15.18
CA ILE A 53 -22.71 -0.03 15.64
C ILE A 53 -22.32 0.87 14.47
N SER A 54 -22.27 2.17 14.71
CA SER A 54 -21.69 3.18 13.83
C SER A 54 -20.54 3.86 14.56
N GLN A 55 -19.38 3.96 13.92
CA GLN A 55 -18.19 4.53 14.50
C GLN A 55 -17.37 5.29 13.47
N HIS A 56 -16.81 6.41 13.90
CA HIS A 56 -15.81 7.17 13.16
C HIS A 56 -14.41 6.71 13.54
N PHE A 57 -13.52 6.56 12.53
CA PHE A 57 -12.13 6.19 12.71
C PHE A 57 -11.24 7.14 11.91
N GLU A 58 -10.09 7.47 12.48
CA GLU A 58 -9.07 8.26 11.81
C GLU A 58 -7.72 7.54 11.87
N THR A 59 -6.95 7.65 10.79
CA THR A 59 -5.55 7.24 10.79
C THR A 59 -4.67 8.43 10.38
N PRO A 60 -3.55 8.66 11.08
CA PRO A 60 -2.72 9.83 10.83
C PRO A 60 -1.81 9.66 9.60
N TRP A 61 -1.20 10.76 9.17
CA TRP A 61 0.01 10.73 8.38
C TRP A 61 1.05 9.83 9.06
N THR A 62 1.69 8.95 8.30
CA THR A 62 2.70 8.05 8.86
C THR A 62 3.95 8.05 7.98
N GLU A 63 5.10 8.11 8.63
CA GLU A 63 6.42 8.13 8.01
C GLU A 63 6.97 6.71 7.86
N HIS A 64 7.59 6.41 6.71
CA HIS A 64 8.26 5.12 6.45
C HIS A 64 9.52 4.93 7.30
N ALA A 65 10.25 6.01 7.53
CA ALA A 65 11.46 6.05 8.34
C ALA A 65 12.50 4.97 7.96
N PHE A 66 12.63 4.64 6.66
CA PHE A 66 13.65 3.70 6.21
C PHE A 66 15.04 4.16 6.63
N LEU A 67 15.92 3.22 6.98
CA LEU A 67 17.22 3.55 7.57
C LEU A 67 18.12 4.34 6.61
N GLU A 68 18.09 4.04 5.31
CA GLU A 68 18.83 4.73 4.27
C GLU A 68 17.98 5.85 3.65
N PRO A 69 18.30 7.14 3.87
CA PRO A 69 17.71 8.24 3.11
C PRO A 69 18.00 8.11 1.60
N GLU A 70 17.19 8.78 0.81
CA GLU A 70 17.25 8.75 -0.65
C GLU A 70 18.61 9.24 -1.15
N CYS A 71 19.16 8.51 -2.13
CA CYS A 71 20.44 8.83 -2.74
C CYS A 71 20.44 8.42 -4.21
N ALA A 72 21.01 9.29 -5.06
CA ALA A 72 21.32 8.99 -6.44
C ALA A 72 22.66 9.59 -6.84
N VAL A 73 23.36 8.88 -7.75
CA VAL A 73 24.58 9.36 -8.40
C VAL A 73 24.35 9.28 -9.91
N SER A 74 24.64 10.35 -10.61
CA SER A 74 24.52 10.41 -12.07
C SER A 74 25.79 10.92 -12.72
N PHE A 75 26.16 10.37 -13.88
CA PHE A 75 27.32 10.74 -14.65
C PHE A 75 27.14 10.30 -16.12
N TYR A 76 28.01 10.81 -17.03
CA TYR A 76 28.11 10.28 -18.40
C TYR A 76 29.00 9.03 -18.39
N ASP A 77 28.50 7.93 -18.93
CA ASP A 77 29.29 6.71 -19.13
C ASP A 77 30.21 6.80 -20.39
N GLU A 78 30.93 5.71 -20.68
CA GLU A 78 31.88 5.63 -21.81
C GLU A 78 31.17 5.73 -23.16
N ASP A 79 29.89 5.38 -23.25
CA ASP A 79 29.06 5.49 -24.46
C ASP A 79 28.50 6.91 -24.66
N GLY A 80 28.66 7.78 -23.67
CA GLY A 80 28.10 9.14 -23.63
C GLY A 80 26.62 9.16 -23.19
N ASP A 81 26.11 8.07 -22.60
CA ASP A 81 24.78 8.00 -22.02
C ASP A 81 24.80 8.50 -20.57
N ILE A 82 23.67 9.02 -20.09
CA ILE A 82 23.52 9.40 -18.69
C ILE A 82 23.24 8.15 -17.88
N PHE A 83 24.18 7.77 -17.03
CA PHE A 83 24.07 6.66 -16.12
C PHE A 83 23.61 7.14 -14.74
N ILE A 84 22.63 6.46 -14.13
CA ILE A 84 22.07 6.78 -12.82
C ILE A 84 22.17 5.54 -11.92
N TYR A 85 22.98 5.62 -10.86
CA TYR A 85 22.89 4.71 -9.73
C TYR A 85 21.88 5.26 -8.74
N SER A 86 20.86 4.47 -8.40
CA SER A 86 19.76 4.86 -7.53
C SER A 86 19.52 3.86 -6.41
N THR A 87 18.96 4.33 -5.32
CA THR A 87 18.43 3.49 -4.23
C THR A 87 16.91 3.62 -4.19
N ASP A 88 16.22 3.20 -5.25
CA ASP A 88 14.76 3.23 -5.42
C ASP A 88 14.13 1.84 -5.50
N GLN A 89 12.81 1.80 -5.61
CA GLN A 89 12.03 0.58 -5.72
C GLN A 89 11.73 0.19 -7.16
N SER A 90 11.99 1.06 -8.15
CA SER A 90 11.70 0.82 -9.55
C SER A 90 12.69 1.51 -10.50
N ALA A 91 13.77 0.82 -10.86
CA ALA A 91 14.74 1.32 -11.86
C ALA A 91 14.08 1.63 -13.22
N HIS A 92 13.05 0.88 -13.60
CA HIS A 92 12.34 1.11 -14.86
C HIS A 92 11.51 2.39 -14.84
N GLN A 93 10.86 2.72 -13.71
CA GLN A 93 10.14 3.97 -13.56
C GLN A 93 11.12 5.16 -13.59
N THR A 94 12.22 5.06 -12.85
CA THR A 94 13.28 6.08 -12.84
C THR A 94 13.85 6.30 -14.25
N LEU A 95 14.08 5.22 -15.01
CA LEU A 95 14.51 5.31 -16.42
C LEU A 95 13.50 6.06 -17.28
N HIS A 96 12.21 5.68 -17.18
CA HIS A 96 11.14 6.30 -17.96
C HIS A 96 11.02 7.79 -17.69
N GLU A 97 10.90 8.17 -16.43
CA GLU A 97 10.70 9.56 -16.01
C GLU A 97 11.92 10.44 -16.30
N CYS A 98 13.14 9.93 -16.08
CA CYS A 98 14.35 10.66 -16.40
C CYS A 98 14.53 10.83 -17.93
N SER A 99 14.14 9.82 -18.72
CA SER A 99 14.19 9.94 -20.19
C SER A 99 13.20 10.99 -20.71
N LEU A 100 12.00 11.04 -20.14
CA LEU A 100 11.00 12.08 -20.45
C LEU A 100 11.50 13.48 -20.07
N LEU A 101 12.02 13.64 -18.86
CA LEU A 101 12.54 14.92 -18.36
C LEU A 101 13.66 15.46 -19.25
N LEU A 102 14.58 14.59 -19.66
CA LEU A 102 15.76 14.98 -20.44
C LEU A 102 15.52 15.01 -21.95
N GLY A 103 14.35 14.53 -22.42
CA GLY A 103 14.00 14.44 -23.84
C GLY A 103 14.93 13.51 -24.64
N THR A 104 15.43 12.43 -24.02
CA THR A 104 16.36 11.48 -24.66
C THR A 104 16.18 10.08 -24.10
N ASP A 105 16.42 9.07 -24.94
CA ASP A 105 16.50 7.65 -24.58
C ASP A 105 17.91 7.20 -24.15
N LYS A 106 18.89 8.11 -24.19
CA LYS A 106 20.27 7.87 -23.76
C LYS A 106 20.42 7.97 -22.24
N VAL A 107 19.66 7.17 -21.54
CA VAL A 107 19.64 7.06 -20.06
C VAL A 107 19.76 5.60 -19.69
N LYS A 108 20.57 5.30 -18.70
CA LYS A 108 20.73 3.97 -18.09
C LYS A 108 20.53 4.09 -16.59
N VAL A 109 19.78 3.16 -15.99
CA VAL A 109 19.54 3.15 -14.55
C VAL A 109 19.91 1.80 -13.97
N GLN A 110 20.63 1.83 -12.87
CA GLN A 110 20.94 0.64 -12.07
C GLN A 110 20.64 0.90 -10.61
N ASN A 111 19.87 0.00 -9.99
CA ASN A 111 19.67 0.05 -8.56
C ASN A 111 20.87 -0.51 -7.82
N ALA A 112 21.31 0.23 -6.80
CA ALA A 112 22.21 -0.26 -5.78
C ALA A 112 21.42 -1.06 -4.72
N LEU A 113 22.12 -1.60 -3.71
CA LEU A 113 21.46 -2.18 -2.56
C LEU A 113 20.68 -1.10 -1.81
N VAL A 114 19.40 -1.36 -1.55
CA VAL A 114 18.50 -0.38 -0.95
C VAL A 114 18.30 -0.68 0.54
N GLY A 115 18.60 0.30 1.37
CA GLY A 115 18.49 0.22 2.83
C GLY A 115 17.09 0.47 3.39
N GLY A 116 16.09 -0.26 2.84
CA GLY A 116 14.69 -0.12 3.16
C GLY A 116 13.98 0.86 2.23
N GLY A 117 12.69 0.63 1.97
CA GLY A 117 11.85 1.48 1.14
C GLY A 117 10.41 1.50 1.64
N PHE A 118 9.81 0.31 1.85
CA PHE A 118 8.46 0.11 2.38
C PHE A 118 7.34 0.81 1.57
N GLY A 119 7.63 1.13 0.29
CA GLY A 119 6.79 1.92 -0.59
C GLY A 119 7.25 3.38 -0.75
N GLY A 120 7.97 3.96 0.21
CA GLY A 120 8.39 5.37 0.17
C GLY A 120 9.45 5.70 -0.88
N LYS A 121 10.05 4.71 -1.52
CA LYS A 121 11.01 4.89 -2.61
C LYS A 121 10.44 4.46 -3.98
N GLU A 122 9.12 4.35 -4.10
CA GLU A 122 8.46 4.16 -5.40
C GLU A 122 8.39 5.47 -6.19
N ASP A 123 8.10 6.58 -5.51
CA ASP A 123 8.17 7.90 -6.12
C ASP A 123 9.63 8.40 -6.22
N MET A 124 9.94 9.15 -7.27
CA MET A 124 11.25 9.78 -7.42
C MET A 124 11.37 11.00 -6.52
N THR A 125 12.53 11.14 -5.88
CA THR A 125 12.88 12.29 -5.04
C THR A 125 14.15 13.01 -5.46
N VAL A 126 15.23 12.28 -5.72
CA VAL A 126 16.57 12.85 -6.04
C VAL A 126 17.10 12.43 -7.39
N GLN A 127 16.58 11.39 -7.99
CA GLN A 127 17.09 10.77 -9.22
C GLN A 127 17.04 11.73 -10.41
N HIS A 128 15.88 12.33 -10.65
CA HIS A 128 15.65 13.28 -11.71
C HIS A 128 16.47 14.57 -11.54
N LEU A 129 16.67 15.03 -10.31
CA LEU A 129 17.51 16.19 -10.01
C LEU A 129 19.00 15.91 -10.28
N ALA A 130 19.49 14.74 -9.85
CA ALA A 130 20.86 14.31 -10.13
C ALA A 130 21.10 14.19 -11.65
N ALA A 131 20.16 13.57 -12.38
CA ALA A 131 20.24 13.40 -13.84
C ALA A 131 20.22 14.75 -14.56
N LEU A 132 19.31 15.66 -14.21
CA LEU A 132 19.22 16.99 -14.79
C LEU A 132 20.48 17.81 -14.55
N LEU A 133 21.01 17.81 -13.34
CA LEU A 133 22.25 18.52 -13.01
C LEU A 133 23.44 17.94 -13.77
N THR A 134 23.53 16.61 -13.93
CA THR A 134 24.54 15.97 -14.78
C THR A 134 24.40 16.41 -16.24
N TYR A 135 23.16 16.41 -16.75
CA TYR A 135 22.88 16.82 -18.13
C TYR A 135 23.31 18.26 -18.40
N VAL A 136 22.99 19.19 -17.49
CA VAL A 136 23.31 20.62 -17.65
C VAL A 136 24.79 20.91 -17.42
N THR A 137 25.39 20.35 -16.37
CA THR A 137 26.77 20.68 -15.98
C THR A 137 27.83 19.86 -16.70
N LYS A 138 27.44 18.74 -17.32
CA LYS A 138 28.35 17.74 -17.90
C LYS A 138 29.34 17.14 -16.89
N LYS A 139 29.01 17.14 -15.62
CA LYS A 139 29.84 16.62 -14.53
C LYS A 139 29.09 15.55 -13.73
N PRO A 140 29.81 14.61 -13.08
CA PRO A 140 29.20 13.69 -12.16
C PRO A 140 28.51 14.45 -11.02
N VAL A 141 27.30 14.02 -10.65
CA VAL A 141 26.48 14.60 -9.59
C VAL A 141 26.04 13.51 -8.62
N LYS A 142 26.19 13.77 -7.33
CA LYS A 142 25.61 12.96 -6.26
C LYS A 142 24.63 13.81 -5.48
N MET A 143 23.39 13.31 -5.35
CA MET A 143 22.39 13.86 -4.46
C MET A 143 22.05 12.86 -3.38
N LYS A 144 22.04 13.32 -2.13
CA LYS A 144 21.65 12.52 -0.97
C LYS A 144 20.90 13.42 0.00
N LEU A 145 19.73 12.99 0.41
CA LEU A 145 18.99 13.69 1.46
C LEU A 145 19.59 13.39 2.85
N SER A 146 19.59 14.37 3.70
CA SER A 146 19.71 14.15 5.14
C SER A 146 18.45 13.48 5.70
N ARG A 147 18.51 12.94 6.90
CA ARG A 147 17.31 12.38 7.55
C ARG A 147 16.19 13.42 7.67
N ALA A 148 16.50 14.65 8.00
CA ALA A 148 15.52 15.72 8.12
C ALA A 148 14.86 16.05 6.78
N GLU A 149 15.63 16.16 5.71
CA GLU A 149 15.10 16.38 4.35
C GLU A 149 14.26 15.20 3.88
N SER A 150 14.71 13.96 4.07
CA SER A 150 13.96 12.76 3.74
C SER A 150 12.58 12.75 4.42
N LEU A 151 12.51 13.07 5.71
CA LEU A 151 11.25 13.17 6.44
C LEU A 151 10.31 14.27 5.92
N LEU A 152 10.86 15.31 5.30
CA LEU A 152 10.06 16.42 4.78
C LEU A 152 9.51 16.17 3.37
N VAL A 153 10.28 15.55 2.48
CA VAL A 153 9.99 15.63 1.05
C VAL A 153 9.40 14.36 0.44
N HIS A 154 9.69 13.15 0.97
CA HIS A 154 9.15 11.96 0.34
C HIS A 154 7.66 11.71 0.71
N PRO A 155 6.91 11.00 -0.13
CA PRO A 155 5.49 10.73 0.11
C PRO A 155 5.24 9.95 1.40
N LYS A 156 4.11 10.23 2.05
CA LYS A 156 3.70 9.64 3.33
C LYS A 156 2.61 8.58 3.13
N ARG A 157 2.23 7.89 4.21
CA ARG A 157 0.97 7.14 4.26
C ARG A 157 -0.20 8.10 4.23
N HIS A 158 -1.17 7.85 3.40
CA HIS A 158 -2.43 8.60 3.37
C HIS A 158 -3.12 8.55 4.74
N PRO A 159 -3.47 9.68 5.35
CA PRO A 159 -4.42 9.71 6.44
C PRO A 159 -5.81 9.37 5.91
N PHE A 160 -6.55 8.58 6.66
CA PHE A 160 -7.91 8.19 6.32
C PHE A 160 -8.88 8.59 7.40
N TYR A 161 -10.07 9.04 6.97
CA TYR A 161 -11.23 9.37 7.78
C TYR A 161 -12.36 8.44 7.35
N MET A 162 -12.83 7.60 8.27
CA MET A 162 -13.68 6.46 7.93
C MET A 162 -14.90 6.43 8.84
N ASP A 163 -16.08 6.61 8.25
CA ASP A 163 -17.36 6.38 8.93
C ASP A 163 -17.84 4.99 8.56
N MET A 164 -17.93 4.09 9.56
CA MET A 164 -18.31 2.70 9.32
C MET A 164 -19.52 2.32 10.18
N THR A 165 -20.47 1.60 9.58
CA THR A 165 -21.63 1.01 10.25
C THR A 165 -21.69 -0.48 9.96
N MET A 166 -21.82 -1.29 11.01
CA MET A 166 -21.95 -2.74 10.95
C MET A 166 -23.22 -3.18 11.66
N GLY A 167 -23.96 -4.09 11.05
CA GLY A 167 -25.11 -4.77 11.65
C GLY A 167 -24.86 -6.27 11.80
N CYS A 168 -25.27 -6.84 12.94
CA CYS A 168 -25.21 -8.27 13.22
C CYS A 168 -26.55 -8.81 13.74
N ASP A 169 -26.76 -10.12 13.56
CA ASP A 169 -27.86 -10.84 14.20
C ASP A 169 -27.60 -11.07 15.72
N GLU A 170 -28.52 -11.76 16.40
CA GLU A 170 -28.41 -12.11 17.84
C GLU A 170 -27.22 -13.04 18.15
N ASN A 171 -26.68 -13.73 17.14
CA ASN A 171 -25.57 -14.66 17.30
C ASN A 171 -24.22 -14.02 16.93
N GLY A 172 -24.21 -12.77 16.45
CA GLY A 172 -23.01 -12.08 15.99
C GLY A 172 -22.59 -12.42 14.56
N ASN A 173 -23.49 -12.99 13.74
CA ASN A 173 -23.25 -13.09 12.30
C ASN A 173 -23.42 -11.71 11.66
N ILE A 174 -22.47 -11.30 10.84
CA ILE A 174 -22.50 -10.01 10.15
C ILE A 174 -23.61 -10.04 9.09
N MET A 175 -24.57 -9.14 9.21
CA MET A 175 -25.68 -8.99 8.26
C MET A 175 -25.34 -8.00 7.15
N GLY A 176 -24.67 -6.91 7.48
CA GLY A 176 -24.28 -5.91 6.52
C GLY A 176 -23.29 -4.89 7.07
N VAL A 177 -22.53 -4.27 6.17
CA VAL A 177 -21.57 -3.20 6.49
C VAL A 177 -21.68 -2.08 5.48
N LYS A 178 -21.72 -0.83 5.97
CA LYS A 178 -21.57 0.39 5.17
C LYS A 178 -20.36 1.17 5.62
N ALA A 179 -19.64 1.75 4.67
CA ALA A 179 -18.50 2.60 4.97
C ALA A 179 -18.43 3.82 4.03
N LYS A 180 -18.05 4.96 4.60
CA LYS A 180 -17.57 6.13 3.85
C LYS A 180 -16.12 6.36 4.23
N VAL A 181 -15.24 6.41 3.23
CA VAL A 181 -13.80 6.57 3.40
C VAL A 181 -13.35 7.81 2.66
N LYS A 182 -12.69 8.71 3.36
CA LYS A 182 -12.03 9.86 2.75
C LYS A 182 -10.55 9.76 3.01
N ALA A 183 -9.74 10.05 1.99
CA ALA A 183 -8.29 10.04 2.05
C ALA A 183 -7.73 11.39 1.60
N ASP A 184 -6.71 11.88 2.30
CA ASP A 184 -5.93 13.02 1.85
C ASP A 184 -4.71 12.50 1.07
N THR A 185 -4.59 12.88 -0.20
CA THR A 185 -3.46 12.49 -1.06
C THR A 185 -2.35 13.56 -1.14
N GLY A 186 -2.58 14.72 -0.52
CA GLY A 186 -1.65 15.84 -0.59
C GLY A 186 -1.66 16.53 -1.95
N ALA A 187 -0.58 17.26 -2.25
CA ALA A 187 -0.48 18.13 -3.42
C ALA A 187 -0.25 17.40 -4.76
N PHE A 188 -0.03 16.09 -4.73
CA PHE A 188 0.18 15.27 -5.94
C PHE A 188 -0.54 13.94 -5.83
N ALA A 189 -1.01 13.42 -6.97
CA ALA A 189 -1.71 12.14 -7.01
C ALA A 189 -0.87 10.97 -6.51
N SER A 190 0.42 10.91 -6.89
CA SER A 190 1.26 9.74 -6.65
C SER A 190 0.46 8.43 -6.90
N LEU A 191 0.25 7.63 -5.88
CA LEU A 191 -0.56 6.41 -5.92
C LEU A 191 -1.89 6.53 -5.14
N GLY A 192 -2.41 7.75 -4.95
CA GLY A 192 -3.64 8.01 -4.19
C GLY A 192 -4.85 7.22 -4.68
N GLY A 193 -5.09 7.19 -5.98
CA GLY A 193 -6.18 6.41 -6.59
C GLY A 193 -6.06 4.91 -6.32
N PRO A 194 -4.95 4.24 -6.67
CA PRO A 194 -4.72 2.82 -6.38
C PRO A 194 -4.77 2.48 -4.89
N VAL A 195 -4.26 3.35 -4.00
CA VAL A 195 -4.33 3.15 -2.54
C VAL A 195 -5.77 3.18 -2.06
N LEU A 196 -6.58 4.15 -2.50
CA LEU A 196 -8.00 4.23 -2.19
C LEU A 196 -8.76 3.00 -2.67
N GLU A 197 -8.52 2.58 -3.92
CA GLU A 197 -9.17 1.39 -4.49
C GLU A 197 -8.85 0.14 -3.67
N ARG A 198 -7.59 -0.02 -3.27
CA ARG A 198 -7.17 -1.14 -2.44
C ARG A 198 -7.80 -1.09 -1.05
N ALA A 199 -7.90 0.07 -0.46
CA ALA A 199 -8.60 0.27 0.80
C ALA A 199 -10.07 -0.17 0.69
N CYS A 200 -10.78 0.31 -0.33
CA CYS A 200 -12.19 -0.02 -0.53
C CYS A 200 -12.44 -1.51 -0.80
N THR A 201 -11.61 -2.14 -1.64
CA THR A 201 -11.77 -3.56 -1.98
C THR A 201 -11.49 -4.51 -0.82
N HIS A 202 -10.72 -4.08 0.21
CA HIS A 202 -10.35 -4.89 1.36
C HIS A 202 -11.05 -4.47 2.67
N ALA A 203 -11.81 -3.37 2.67
CA ALA A 203 -12.48 -2.86 3.87
C ALA A 203 -13.47 -3.83 4.50
N ALA A 204 -14.00 -4.76 3.70
CA ALA A 204 -14.89 -5.81 4.18
C ALA A 204 -14.22 -6.80 5.15
N GLY A 205 -12.87 -6.86 5.15
CA GLY A 205 -12.11 -7.89 5.84
C GLY A 205 -12.27 -9.28 5.24
N PRO A 206 -11.64 -10.30 5.81
CA PRO A 206 -11.69 -11.68 5.34
C PRO A 206 -12.92 -12.43 5.88
N TYR A 207 -14.11 -11.82 5.77
CA TYR A 207 -15.33 -12.32 6.40
C TYR A 207 -16.41 -12.66 5.39
N HIS A 208 -17.23 -13.65 5.72
CA HIS A 208 -18.35 -14.10 4.91
C HIS A 208 -19.63 -13.34 5.27
N TYR A 209 -20.01 -12.37 4.45
CA TYR A 209 -21.34 -11.73 4.45
C TYR A 209 -21.56 -11.12 3.05
N GLN A 210 -22.82 -10.82 2.70
CA GLN A 210 -23.13 -10.48 1.31
C GLN A 210 -23.64 -9.06 1.10
N ASN A 211 -23.98 -8.34 2.19
CA ASN A 211 -24.50 -6.98 2.10
C ASN A 211 -23.42 -5.98 2.49
N PHE A 212 -22.79 -5.39 1.49
CA PHE A 212 -21.64 -4.50 1.65
C PHE A 212 -21.78 -3.29 0.75
N GLU A 213 -21.55 -2.10 1.30
CA GLU A 213 -21.48 -0.86 0.55
C GLU A 213 -20.34 0.01 1.08
N ILE A 214 -19.44 0.41 0.21
CA ILE A 214 -18.37 1.35 0.54
C ILE A 214 -18.25 2.43 -0.53
N GLU A 215 -18.16 3.68 -0.07
CA GLU A 215 -17.87 4.85 -0.86
C GLU A 215 -16.55 5.45 -0.40
N GLY A 216 -15.59 5.58 -1.31
CA GLY A 216 -14.26 6.12 -1.05
C GLY A 216 -13.97 7.32 -1.93
N THR A 217 -13.39 8.39 -1.35
CA THR A 217 -12.95 9.58 -2.07
C THR A 217 -11.56 9.98 -1.59
N ALA A 218 -10.60 10.13 -2.51
CA ALA A 218 -9.30 10.73 -2.24
C ALA A 218 -9.31 12.18 -2.72
N TYR A 219 -8.82 13.08 -1.87
CA TYR A 219 -8.79 14.52 -2.16
C TYR A 219 -7.37 15.02 -2.30
N TYR A 220 -7.16 15.92 -3.25
CA TYR A 220 -5.99 16.79 -3.29
C TYR A 220 -6.07 17.84 -2.20
N THR A 221 -4.94 18.11 -1.56
CA THR A 221 -4.74 19.23 -0.62
C THR A 221 -3.35 19.84 -0.87
N ASN A 222 -3.03 20.94 -0.21
CA ASN A 222 -1.66 21.49 -0.25
C ASN A 222 -0.74 20.86 0.82
N ASN A 223 -1.13 19.74 1.39
CA ASN A 223 -0.28 18.96 2.29
C ASN A 223 0.85 18.23 1.53
N PRO A 224 1.88 17.73 2.23
CA PRO A 224 2.87 16.84 1.62
C PRO A 224 2.21 15.68 0.86
N PRO A 225 2.79 15.20 -0.25
CA PRO A 225 2.20 14.10 -1.00
C PRO A 225 2.06 12.84 -0.15
N ALA A 226 1.01 12.07 -0.42
CA ALA A 226 0.87 10.73 0.08
C ALA A 226 1.03 9.73 -1.07
N GLY A 227 1.76 8.64 -0.83
CA GLY A 227 2.09 7.64 -1.83
C GLY A 227 1.97 6.21 -1.31
N ALA A 228 2.72 5.32 -1.92
CA ALA A 228 2.78 3.93 -1.48
C ALA A 228 3.36 3.82 -0.07
N PHE A 229 2.71 3.05 0.78
CA PHE A 229 3.25 2.57 2.04
C PHE A 229 2.74 1.16 2.29
N ARG A 230 3.61 0.27 2.78
CA ARG A 230 3.33 -1.15 3.08
C ARG A 230 1.92 -1.38 3.63
N GLY A 231 1.15 -2.24 2.95
CA GLY A 231 -0.28 -2.45 3.17
C GLY A 231 -1.16 -1.68 2.18
N PHE A 232 -0.73 -0.54 1.66
CA PHE A 232 -1.27 0.15 0.49
C PHE A 232 -2.79 0.41 0.61
N GLY A 233 -3.23 1.06 1.70
CA GLY A 233 -4.63 1.36 1.98
C GLY A 233 -5.35 0.31 2.82
N VAL A 234 -4.95 -0.96 2.73
CA VAL A 234 -5.58 -2.06 3.49
C VAL A 234 -5.41 -1.90 4.98
N THR A 235 -4.25 -1.44 5.44
CA THR A 235 -3.97 -1.29 6.88
C THR A 235 -4.90 -0.31 7.57
N GLN A 236 -5.27 0.78 6.89
CA GLN A 236 -6.17 1.79 7.43
C GLN A 236 -7.58 1.23 7.62
N THR A 237 -8.15 0.62 6.58
CA THR A 237 -9.50 0.02 6.66
C THR A 237 -9.52 -1.23 7.53
N CYS A 238 -8.45 -2.02 7.56
CA CYS A 238 -8.33 -3.16 8.47
C CYS A 238 -8.41 -2.72 9.94
N PHE A 239 -7.72 -1.64 10.31
CA PHE A 239 -7.80 -1.08 11.66
C PHE A 239 -9.25 -0.75 12.04
N ALA A 240 -9.99 -0.07 11.16
CA ALA A 240 -11.37 0.31 11.42
C ALA A 240 -12.29 -0.91 11.52
N THR A 241 -12.21 -1.85 10.59
CA THR A 241 -13.03 -3.07 10.55
C THR A 241 -12.79 -3.97 11.75
N GLU A 242 -11.54 -4.21 12.10
CA GLU A 242 -11.18 -5.09 13.21
C GLU A 242 -11.54 -4.48 14.58
N THR A 243 -11.43 -3.14 14.70
CA THR A 243 -11.87 -2.44 15.90
C THR A 243 -13.41 -2.49 16.03
N LEU A 244 -14.12 -2.28 14.93
CA LEU A 244 -15.58 -2.35 14.90
C LEU A 244 -16.09 -3.77 15.26
N LEU A 245 -15.38 -4.81 14.80
CA LEU A 245 -15.68 -6.20 15.21
C LEU A 245 -15.48 -6.45 16.69
N ASN A 246 -14.43 -5.88 17.31
CA ASN A 246 -14.26 -6.00 18.76
C ASN A 246 -15.42 -5.33 19.51
N MET A 247 -15.80 -4.11 19.11
CA MET A 247 -16.95 -3.41 19.69
C MET A 247 -18.25 -4.21 19.51
N MET A 248 -18.41 -4.87 18.34
CA MET A 248 -19.58 -5.70 18.09
C MET A 248 -19.56 -6.98 18.93
N ALA A 249 -18.40 -7.63 19.12
CA ALA A 249 -18.27 -8.78 20.00
C ALA A 249 -18.70 -8.45 21.42
N ASP A 250 -18.27 -7.31 21.97
CA ASP A 250 -18.67 -6.82 23.29
C ASP A 250 -20.19 -6.59 23.35
N LYS A 251 -20.78 -6.00 22.31
CA LYS A 251 -22.22 -5.71 22.25
C LYS A 251 -23.09 -6.96 22.16
N VAL A 252 -22.62 -7.99 21.46
CA VAL A 252 -23.27 -9.31 21.36
C VAL A 252 -23.06 -10.14 22.62
N GLY A 253 -21.95 -9.91 23.35
CA GLY A 253 -21.58 -10.67 24.55
C GLY A 253 -20.78 -11.94 24.24
N ILE A 254 -19.99 -11.94 23.17
CA ILE A 254 -19.10 -13.02 22.75
C ILE A 254 -17.64 -12.53 22.69
N THR A 255 -16.69 -13.46 22.58
CA THR A 255 -15.28 -13.06 22.50
C THR A 255 -14.90 -12.50 21.14
N PRO A 256 -13.87 -11.62 21.04
CA PRO A 256 -13.26 -11.22 19.77
C PRO A 256 -12.82 -12.37 18.87
N TRP A 257 -12.42 -13.50 19.46
CA TRP A 257 -12.10 -14.71 18.69
C TRP A 257 -13.37 -15.32 18.08
N GLU A 258 -14.42 -15.45 18.87
CA GLU A 258 -15.65 -16.11 18.47
C GLU A 258 -16.39 -15.38 17.34
N ILE A 259 -16.48 -14.04 17.39
CA ILE A 259 -17.11 -13.27 16.32
C ILE A 259 -16.37 -13.44 15.00
N ARG A 260 -15.02 -13.50 15.03
CA ARG A 260 -14.20 -13.72 13.84
C ARG A 260 -14.34 -15.13 13.29
N TYR A 261 -14.32 -16.12 14.16
CA TYR A 261 -14.46 -17.54 13.76
C TYR A 261 -15.81 -17.84 13.11
N ARG A 262 -16.90 -17.26 13.65
CA ARG A 262 -18.25 -17.40 13.08
C ARG A 262 -18.36 -16.80 11.68
N ASN A 263 -17.74 -15.65 11.47
CA ASN A 263 -17.80 -14.90 10.22
C ASN A 263 -16.61 -15.16 9.27
N ALA A 264 -15.61 -15.96 9.66
CA ALA A 264 -14.45 -16.23 8.84
C ALA A 264 -14.83 -16.80 7.48
N ILE A 265 -14.24 -16.26 6.41
CA ILE A 265 -14.39 -16.80 5.07
C ILE A 265 -13.80 -18.21 4.99
N ARG A 266 -14.43 -19.10 4.22
CA ARG A 266 -14.04 -20.49 4.01
C ARG A 266 -13.87 -20.80 2.53
N PRO A 267 -13.08 -21.84 2.16
CA PRO A 267 -12.92 -22.26 0.78
C PRO A 267 -14.28 -22.43 0.03
N GLY A 268 -14.35 -21.90 -1.18
CA GLY A 268 -15.55 -21.92 -2.02
C GLY A 268 -16.57 -20.81 -1.72
N GLU A 269 -16.42 -20.06 -0.64
CA GLU A 269 -17.29 -18.93 -0.31
C GLU A 269 -16.89 -17.66 -1.08
N VAL A 270 -17.74 -16.66 -1.05
CA VAL A 270 -17.57 -15.39 -1.76
C VAL A 270 -17.41 -14.25 -0.76
N LEU A 271 -16.30 -13.52 -0.87
CA LEU A 271 -16.05 -12.30 -0.13
C LEU A 271 -17.06 -11.19 -0.49
N PRO A 272 -17.31 -10.21 0.39
CA PRO A 272 -18.21 -9.10 0.09
C PRO A 272 -17.82 -8.29 -1.16
N ASN A 273 -16.54 -8.24 -1.51
CA ASN A 273 -16.06 -7.61 -2.75
C ASN A 273 -16.34 -8.43 -4.03
N GLY A 274 -16.94 -9.63 -3.90
CA GLY A 274 -17.31 -10.49 -5.01
C GLY A 274 -16.29 -11.57 -5.41
N GLN A 275 -15.13 -11.62 -4.75
CA GLN A 275 -14.12 -12.65 -5.01
C GLN A 275 -14.53 -13.99 -4.41
N THR A 276 -14.60 -15.06 -5.22
CA THR A 276 -14.66 -16.43 -4.72
C THR A 276 -13.29 -16.86 -4.24
N VAL A 277 -13.20 -17.40 -3.03
CA VAL A 277 -11.94 -17.88 -2.45
C VAL A 277 -11.78 -19.38 -2.70
N ASP A 278 -10.54 -19.80 -2.89
CA ASP A 278 -10.17 -21.17 -3.19
C ASP A 278 -9.66 -21.94 -1.96
N ASP A 279 -9.17 -23.16 -2.19
CA ASP A 279 -8.67 -24.06 -1.14
C ASP A 279 -7.39 -23.54 -0.43
N SER A 280 -6.75 -22.48 -0.95
CA SER A 280 -5.60 -21.84 -0.27
C SER A 280 -6.01 -20.91 0.87
N THR A 281 -7.31 -20.77 1.15
CA THR A 281 -7.87 -19.89 2.18
C THR A 281 -7.73 -20.53 3.55
N GLY A 282 -6.73 -20.09 4.33
CA GLY A 282 -6.37 -20.66 5.64
C GLY A 282 -6.78 -19.81 6.86
N LEU A 283 -7.82 -18.96 6.76
CA LEU A 283 -8.19 -18.07 7.87
C LEU A 283 -8.67 -18.84 9.10
N VAL A 284 -9.51 -19.85 8.90
CA VAL A 284 -10.07 -20.68 9.99
C VAL A 284 -8.94 -21.37 10.73
N GLU A 285 -8.03 -22.02 10.01
CA GLU A 285 -6.89 -22.72 10.57
C GLU A 285 -5.95 -21.78 11.36
N THR A 286 -5.78 -20.54 10.90
CA THR A 286 -4.98 -19.54 11.65
C THR A 286 -5.66 -19.13 12.96
N LEU A 287 -7.00 -19.00 12.98
CA LEU A 287 -7.78 -18.72 14.18
C LEU A 287 -7.74 -19.87 15.17
N GLU A 288 -7.87 -21.12 14.68
CA GLU A 288 -7.77 -22.33 15.49
C GLU A 288 -6.38 -22.51 16.10
N ALA A 289 -5.32 -22.24 15.33
CA ALA A 289 -3.93 -22.36 15.78
C ALA A 289 -3.58 -21.43 16.97
N VAL A 290 -4.28 -20.31 17.14
CA VAL A 290 -4.07 -19.38 18.25
C VAL A 290 -5.05 -19.56 19.40
N LYS A 291 -6.10 -20.37 19.24
CA LYS A 291 -7.22 -20.49 20.18
C LYS A 291 -6.80 -20.87 21.60
N GLU A 292 -6.01 -21.92 21.73
CA GLU A 292 -5.55 -22.39 23.05
C GLU A 292 -4.77 -21.30 23.81
N LYS A 293 -3.86 -20.60 23.10
CA LYS A 293 -3.06 -19.51 23.70
C LYS A 293 -3.92 -18.30 24.04
N TYR A 294 -4.91 -18.00 23.21
CA TYR A 294 -5.85 -16.92 23.43
C TYR A 294 -6.69 -17.17 24.69
N ASP A 295 -7.29 -18.36 24.83
CA ASP A 295 -8.08 -18.74 25.99
C ASP A 295 -7.26 -18.76 27.28
N ALA A 296 -6.10 -19.40 27.26
CA ALA A 296 -5.21 -19.45 28.43
C ALA A 296 -4.77 -18.06 28.90
N ALA A 297 -4.60 -17.11 27.99
CA ALA A 297 -4.27 -15.73 28.33
C ALA A 297 -5.44 -15.00 28.98
N LEU A 298 -6.68 -15.21 28.48
CA LEU A 298 -7.89 -14.65 29.07
C LEU A 298 -8.15 -15.23 30.48
N GLU A 299 -8.03 -16.55 30.65
CA GLU A 299 -8.16 -17.22 31.94
C GLU A 299 -7.13 -16.72 32.96
N ALA A 300 -5.93 -16.40 32.51
CA ALA A 300 -4.89 -15.79 33.34
C ALA A 300 -5.11 -14.29 33.62
N GLY A 301 -6.23 -13.70 33.20
CA GLY A 301 -6.56 -12.30 33.39
C GLY A 301 -5.68 -11.33 32.61
N LYS A 302 -5.02 -11.79 31.52
CA LYS A 302 -4.19 -10.93 30.67
C LYS A 302 -5.05 -10.17 29.66
N ALA A 303 -4.62 -8.95 29.33
CA ALA A 303 -5.17 -8.25 28.19
C ALA A 303 -4.73 -8.94 26.89
N VAL A 304 -5.69 -9.30 26.04
CA VAL A 304 -5.44 -10.00 24.78
C VAL A 304 -6.13 -9.26 23.65
N GLY A 305 -5.38 -8.93 22.59
CA GLY A 305 -5.90 -8.41 21.34
C GLY A 305 -5.87 -9.48 20.25
N LEU A 306 -6.89 -9.50 19.39
CA LEU A 306 -6.97 -10.34 18.21
C LEU A 306 -7.42 -9.50 17.02
N GLY A 307 -6.75 -9.65 15.89
CA GLY A 307 -7.12 -9.05 14.61
C GLY A 307 -6.82 -10.00 13.47
N CYS A 308 -7.63 -9.96 12.43
CA CYS A 308 -7.43 -10.68 11.19
C CYS A 308 -7.18 -9.71 10.04
N ALA A 309 -6.40 -10.13 9.06
CA ALA A 309 -6.16 -9.33 7.87
C ALA A 309 -6.07 -10.22 6.63
N MET A 310 -6.48 -9.67 5.50
CA MET A 310 -6.20 -10.24 4.20
C MET A 310 -5.45 -9.22 3.35
N LYS A 311 -4.59 -9.70 2.47
CA LYS A 311 -3.90 -8.89 1.46
C LYS A 311 -3.78 -9.70 0.19
N ASN A 312 -4.13 -9.12 -0.93
CA ASN A 312 -3.94 -9.76 -2.22
C ASN A 312 -2.45 -10.04 -2.48
N ALA A 313 -2.17 -11.16 -3.13
CA ALA A 313 -0.90 -11.38 -3.82
C ALA A 313 -0.95 -10.61 -5.15
N GLY A 314 0.16 -9.97 -5.53
CA GLY A 314 0.24 -9.18 -6.75
C GLY A 314 -0.41 -7.79 -6.65
N VAL A 315 -0.29 -6.99 -7.73
CA VAL A 315 -0.82 -5.63 -7.79
C VAL A 315 -2.34 -5.64 -7.92
N GLY A 316 -2.92 -6.48 -8.73
CA GLY A 316 -4.36 -6.52 -9.00
C GLY A 316 -4.85 -5.28 -9.77
N VAL A 317 -6.15 -4.95 -9.61
CA VAL A 317 -6.81 -3.78 -10.22
C VAL A 317 -6.58 -3.65 -11.73
N GLY A 318 -6.51 -4.80 -12.44
CA GLY A 318 -6.28 -4.82 -13.89
C GLY A 318 -4.83 -4.58 -14.33
N ILE A 319 -3.91 -4.39 -13.41
CA ILE A 319 -2.48 -4.22 -13.71
C ILE A 319 -1.81 -5.59 -13.73
N PRO A 320 -1.20 -6.02 -14.87
CA PRO A 320 -0.46 -7.27 -14.92
C PRO A 320 0.75 -7.23 -13.97
N ASP A 321 0.86 -8.23 -13.12
CA ASP A 321 2.00 -8.39 -12.21
C ASP A 321 2.94 -9.46 -12.78
N THR A 322 3.75 -9.07 -13.77
CA THR A 322 4.61 -9.99 -14.51
C THR A 322 6.02 -9.96 -13.95
N GLY A 323 6.45 -11.05 -13.32
CA GLY A 323 7.85 -11.28 -12.97
C GLY A 323 8.67 -11.69 -14.20
N ARG A 324 9.81 -11.02 -14.42
CA ARG A 324 10.75 -11.38 -15.49
C ARG A 324 12.15 -11.58 -14.93
N VAL A 325 12.74 -12.70 -15.30
CA VAL A 325 14.13 -13.04 -14.93
C VAL A 325 14.85 -13.56 -16.16
N LYS A 326 16.09 -13.13 -16.33
CA LYS A 326 17.01 -13.64 -17.34
C LYS A 326 18.13 -14.39 -16.64
N LEU A 327 18.41 -15.60 -17.08
CA LEU A 327 19.46 -16.47 -16.56
C LEU A 327 20.51 -16.68 -17.66
N ILE A 328 21.79 -16.41 -17.36
CA ILE A 328 22.88 -16.57 -18.33
C ILE A 328 24.06 -17.22 -17.63
N PHE A 329 24.64 -18.26 -18.25
CA PHE A 329 25.99 -18.70 -17.93
C PHE A 329 26.99 -17.77 -18.62
N GLU A 330 27.79 -17.07 -17.83
CA GLU A 330 28.77 -16.12 -18.35
C GLU A 330 30.18 -16.76 -18.45
N GLU A 331 31.17 -15.96 -18.87
CA GLU A 331 32.54 -16.42 -19.10
C GLU A 331 33.22 -16.91 -17.83
N ASP A 332 32.81 -16.43 -16.66
CA ASP A 332 33.24 -16.91 -15.33
C ASP A 332 32.69 -18.29 -14.94
N ARG A 333 31.89 -18.91 -15.85
CA ARG A 333 31.21 -20.20 -15.69
C ARG A 333 30.20 -20.23 -14.55
N LYS A 334 29.71 -19.07 -14.13
CA LYS A 334 28.62 -18.96 -13.14
C LYS A 334 27.31 -18.62 -13.80
N LEU A 335 26.22 -18.96 -13.15
CA LEU A 335 24.87 -18.58 -13.54
C LEU A 335 24.55 -17.19 -12.98
N HIS A 336 24.47 -16.21 -13.87
CA HIS A 336 24.08 -14.85 -13.52
C HIS A 336 22.55 -14.70 -13.59
N ILE A 337 21.97 -14.05 -12.56
CA ILE A 337 20.54 -13.79 -12.45
C ILE A 337 20.28 -12.30 -12.67
N TYR A 338 19.57 -11.96 -13.74
CA TYR A 338 19.13 -10.61 -14.02
C TYR A 338 17.63 -10.49 -13.76
N SER A 339 17.25 -9.62 -12.84
CA SER A 339 15.85 -9.37 -12.47
C SER A 339 15.52 -7.89 -12.58
N GLY A 340 14.31 -7.57 -13.06
CA GLY A 340 13.80 -6.20 -13.06
C GLY A 340 13.27 -5.74 -11.70
N ALA A 341 13.18 -6.63 -10.71
CA ALA A 341 12.70 -6.30 -9.38
C ALA A 341 13.84 -5.78 -8.49
N SER A 342 13.55 -4.76 -7.69
CA SER A 342 14.50 -4.16 -6.74
C SER A 342 14.56 -4.95 -5.43
N CYS A 343 15.76 -5.19 -4.91
CA CYS A 343 15.96 -5.72 -3.57
C CYS A 343 16.04 -4.55 -2.57
N ILE A 344 15.00 -4.38 -1.78
CA ILE A 344 14.86 -3.29 -0.79
C ILE A 344 15.05 -3.76 0.66
N GLY A 345 15.68 -4.92 0.84
CA GLY A 345 15.90 -5.56 2.13
C GLY A 345 15.10 -6.84 2.37
N GLN A 346 14.18 -7.20 1.44
CA GLN A 346 13.33 -8.40 1.54
C GLN A 346 14.05 -9.70 1.15
N GLY A 347 15.32 -9.64 0.73
CA GLY A 347 16.12 -10.83 0.42
C GLY A 347 15.84 -11.43 -0.97
N LEU A 348 15.48 -10.62 -1.96
CA LEU A 348 15.14 -11.08 -3.32
C LEU A 348 16.22 -11.97 -3.92
N GLY A 349 17.49 -11.56 -3.86
CA GLY A 349 18.60 -12.36 -4.39
C GLY A 349 18.70 -13.74 -3.71
N THR A 350 18.49 -13.80 -2.40
CA THR A 350 18.46 -15.06 -1.66
C THR A 350 17.31 -15.95 -2.13
N VAL A 351 16.11 -15.40 -2.28
CA VAL A 351 14.93 -16.14 -2.74
C VAL A 351 15.16 -16.69 -4.15
N LEU A 352 15.63 -15.88 -5.09
CA LEU A 352 15.90 -16.29 -6.47
C LEU A 352 16.99 -17.41 -6.49
N THR A 353 18.03 -17.25 -5.71
CA THR A 353 19.08 -18.29 -5.56
C THR A 353 18.48 -19.59 -5.02
N GLN A 354 17.65 -19.54 -3.97
CA GLN A 354 16.97 -20.71 -3.42
C GLN A 354 16.07 -21.39 -4.44
N MET A 355 15.31 -20.62 -5.22
CA MET A 355 14.45 -21.16 -6.28
C MET A 355 15.26 -21.97 -7.31
N ILE A 356 16.43 -21.46 -7.72
CA ILE A 356 17.31 -22.16 -8.67
C ILE A 356 17.86 -23.44 -8.04
N VAL A 357 18.45 -23.34 -6.87
CA VAL A 357 19.06 -24.50 -6.16
C VAL A 357 18.02 -25.60 -5.89
N THR A 358 16.78 -25.21 -5.57
CA THR A 358 15.70 -26.19 -5.29
C THR A 358 15.21 -26.91 -6.55
N ASN A 359 15.27 -26.26 -7.70
CA ASN A 359 14.71 -26.81 -8.95
C ASN A 359 15.75 -27.27 -9.96
N THR A 360 17.05 -27.19 -9.63
CA THR A 360 18.17 -27.60 -10.49
C THR A 360 19.30 -28.20 -9.68
N ASP A 361 20.28 -28.79 -10.35
CA ASP A 361 21.52 -29.32 -9.71
C ASP A 361 22.60 -28.23 -9.58
N ILE A 362 22.31 -26.95 -9.88
CA ILE A 362 23.26 -25.85 -9.77
C ILE A 362 23.50 -25.52 -8.31
N LYS A 363 24.76 -25.44 -7.90
CA LYS A 363 25.11 -25.10 -6.54
C LYS A 363 25.08 -23.61 -6.28
N ARG A 364 24.86 -23.24 -5.02
CA ARG A 364 24.79 -21.83 -4.61
C ARG A 364 26.05 -21.02 -4.97
N GLU A 365 27.24 -21.64 -4.83
CA GLU A 365 28.52 -21.01 -5.16
C GLU A 365 28.70 -20.68 -6.65
N ASP A 366 27.91 -21.33 -7.51
CA ASP A 366 27.92 -21.13 -8.96
C ASP A 366 26.85 -20.11 -9.43
N ILE A 367 26.21 -19.38 -8.52
CA ILE A 367 25.16 -18.41 -8.80
C ILE A 367 25.60 -17.00 -8.37
N VAL A 368 25.38 -16.03 -9.26
CA VAL A 368 25.67 -14.60 -9.06
C VAL A 368 24.43 -13.76 -9.27
#